data_46cc0476874193e6164d0500e26249f3
#
_entry.id   46cc0476874193e6164d0500e26249f3
#
_cell.length_a   1.000
_cell.length_b   1.000
_cell.length_c   1.000
_cell.angle_alpha   90.00
_cell.angle_beta   90.00
_cell.angle_gamma   90.00
#
_symmetry.space_group_name_H-M   'P 1'
#
loop_
_entity.id
_entity.type
_entity.pdbx_description
1 polymer ?
#
loop_
_entity_poly.entity_id
_entity_poly.type
_entity_poly.pdbx_seq_one_letter_code
_entity_poly.pdbx_strand_id
1 'polypeptide(L)'
;MIKKILIFVLVYCSAFSASAQNRERGYKLTINDPDSATNAIADAKLKAAFFNVYPGFAQADGYRTKRNVVLDFVTNETPTIKAKAGEIKVNSQWVKNKSQKKIEKELFTAFAKNWVSYSKEKHKGYTLTFISKDPDLDPEVRKNLIKTYFEIYPTLVKTFNNKSTNDVLFVVDTAYKAVAEASGNRILFSAGYMKAHPTDIDVVTHETMHIVQGYGYSAGPVWLTEGIADYVRYKFGVDNVGSKWSLPAYNEKQSYKNSYRITARFFAWLEQNVKPGLIAALDQQLRAHQYSEQSWAALTGKTVDQLWEDYGKAADKVTLTYSSKK
;
A
#
# COMPACT_ATOMS: atom_id res chain seq x y z
N MET A 1 7.16 -13.33 25.03
CA MET A 1 6.83 -12.31 24.03
C MET A 1 7.91 -11.20 23.89
N ILE A 2 8.53 -10.72 24.96
CA ILE A 2 9.52 -9.59 24.93
C ILE A 2 10.80 -9.92 24.16
N LYS A 3 11.28 -11.17 24.13
CA LYS A 3 12.52 -11.57 23.41
C LYS A 3 12.42 -11.50 21.87
N LYS A 4 11.24 -11.68 21.28
CA LYS A 4 11.07 -11.61 19.81
C LYS A 4 11.09 -10.18 19.27
N ILE A 5 10.65 -9.18 20.06
CA ILE A 5 10.68 -7.78 19.69
C ILE A 5 12.13 -7.23 19.63
N LEU A 6 13.04 -7.78 20.43
CA LEU A 6 14.42 -7.28 20.52
C LEU A 6 15.25 -7.53 19.25
N ILE A 7 15.01 -8.63 18.53
CA ILE A 7 15.70 -8.96 17.27
C ILE A 7 15.22 -8.05 16.13
N PHE A 8 13.96 -7.62 16.17
CA PHE A 8 13.35 -6.76 15.14
C PHE A 8 13.95 -5.34 15.08
N VAL A 9 14.35 -4.79 16.21
CA VAL A 9 14.76 -3.37 16.28
C VAL A 9 16.13 -3.12 15.64
N LEU A 10 17.04 -4.09 15.65
CA LEU A 10 18.36 -3.94 15.03
C LEU A 10 18.32 -3.88 13.50
N VAL A 11 17.37 -4.56 12.87
CA VAL A 11 17.20 -4.55 11.42
C VAL A 11 16.54 -3.25 10.94
N TYR A 12 15.69 -2.63 11.77
CA TYR A 12 14.97 -1.42 11.40
C TYR A 12 15.86 -0.17 11.33
N CYS A 13 16.83 -0.04 12.25
CA CYS A 13 17.76 1.09 12.24
C CYS A 13 18.65 1.13 10.99
N SER A 14 18.95 -0.02 10.37
CA SER A 14 19.75 -0.09 9.15
C SER A 14 18.98 0.24 7.87
N ALA A 15 17.63 0.12 7.87
CA ALA A 15 16.79 0.36 6.71
C ALA A 15 16.46 1.85 6.48
N PHE A 16 16.52 2.68 7.54
CA PHE A 16 16.26 4.12 7.45
C PHE A 16 17.51 4.96 7.20
N SER A 17 18.72 4.41 7.38
CA SER A 17 19.97 5.15 7.17
C SER A 17 20.28 5.50 5.72
N ALA A 18 19.61 4.91 4.75
CA ALA A 18 19.84 5.17 3.32
C ALA A 18 19.10 6.41 2.76
N SER A 19 18.26 7.10 3.53
CA SER A 19 17.50 8.26 3.05
C SER A 19 17.75 9.55 3.84
N ALA A 20 19.02 9.87 4.09
CA ALA A 20 19.41 11.14 4.74
C ALA A 20 18.93 12.41 3.98
N GLN A 21 18.42 12.27 2.76
CA GLN A 21 17.98 13.39 1.90
C GLN A 21 16.51 13.80 2.07
N ASN A 22 15.70 13.12 2.90
CA ASN A 22 14.26 13.42 3.04
C ASN A 22 13.87 13.67 4.51
N ARG A 23 14.63 14.48 5.22
CA ARG A 23 14.48 14.69 6.66
C ARG A 23 13.18 15.35 7.11
N GLU A 24 12.39 15.96 6.23
CA GLU A 24 11.21 16.75 6.61
C GLU A 24 9.94 16.45 5.80
N ARG A 25 9.86 15.45 5.02
CA ARG A 25 8.70 15.03 4.18
C ARG A 25 7.31 15.54 4.63
N GLY A 26 7.19 16.84 4.95
CA GLY A 26 5.96 17.46 5.40
C GLY A 26 5.60 17.18 6.87
N TYR A 27 6.52 16.63 7.69
CA TYR A 27 6.35 16.46 9.14
C TYR A 27 7.07 17.56 9.90
N LYS A 28 6.42 18.07 10.96
CA LYS A 28 6.97 19.08 11.87
C LYS A 28 7.03 18.50 13.28
N LEU A 29 8.17 18.65 13.94
CA LEU A 29 8.35 18.37 15.36
C LEU A 29 8.45 19.70 16.11
N THR A 30 7.60 19.90 17.11
CA THR A 30 7.71 20.98 18.09
C THR A 30 8.15 20.35 19.41
N ILE A 31 9.27 20.82 19.96
CA ILE A 31 9.78 20.37 21.26
C ILE A 31 9.42 21.44 22.29
N ASN A 32 8.69 21.03 23.32
CA ASN A 32 8.37 21.84 24.48
C ASN A 32 9.30 21.45 25.64
N ASP A 33 10.16 22.35 26.04
CA ASP A 33 11.08 22.20 27.19
C ASP A 33 10.94 23.39 28.12
N PRO A 34 9.79 23.53 28.82
CA PRO A 34 9.45 24.73 29.60
C PRO A 34 10.43 24.99 30.75
N ASP A 35 11.07 23.96 31.26
CA ASP A 35 11.96 24.03 32.41
C ASP A 35 13.45 23.96 31.99
N SER A 36 13.74 24.08 30.71
CA SER A 36 15.09 23.81 30.15
C SER A 36 15.69 22.51 30.71
N ALA A 37 14.83 21.49 30.82
CA ALA A 37 15.14 20.20 31.45
C ALA A 37 16.15 19.40 30.67
N THR A 38 16.39 19.77 29.41
CA THR A 38 17.38 19.15 28.52
C THR A 38 18.42 20.17 28.08
N ASN A 39 19.41 19.71 27.36
CA ASN A 39 20.40 20.58 26.74
C ASN A 39 20.29 20.50 25.21
N ALA A 40 20.86 21.48 24.51
CA ALA A 40 20.82 21.55 23.04
C ALA A 40 21.30 20.28 22.33
N ILE A 41 22.24 19.53 22.93
CA ILE A 41 22.73 18.26 22.36
C ILE A 41 21.64 17.18 22.46
N ALA A 42 20.90 17.09 23.57
CA ALA A 42 19.80 16.14 23.72
C ALA A 42 18.65 16.45 22.78
N ASP A 43 18.31 17.72 22.58
CA ASP A 43 17.31 18.18 21.64
C ASP A 43 17.68 17.83 20.19
N ALA A 44 18.94 18.09 19.82
CA ALA A 44 19.45 17.74 18.50
C ALA A 44 19.40 16.23 18.23
N LYS A 45 19.76 15.41 19.21
CA LYS A 45 19.67 13.93 19.11
C LYS A 45 18.21 13.47 18.97
N LEU A 46 17.30 14.04 19.75
CA LEU A 46 15.86 13.72 19.69
C LEU A 46 15.26 14.10 18.35
N LYS A 47 15.54 15.32 17.86
CA LYS A 47 15.08 15.78 16.56
C LYS A 47 15.58 14.87 15.45
N ALA A 48 16.86 14.54 15.43
CA ALA A 48 17.43 13.61 14.45
C ALA A 48 16.81 12.21 14.54
N ALA A 49 16.64 11.67 15.75
CA ALA A 49 16.00 10.37 15.98
C ALA A 49 14.53 10.36 15.51
N PHE A 50 13.79 11.43 15.77
CA PHE A 50 12.40 11.58 15.33
C PHE A 50 12.32 11.52 13.79
N PHE A 51 13.08 12.32 13.07
CA PHE A 51 13.03 12.34 11.60
C PHE A 51 13.59 11.07 10.94
N ASN A 52 14.41 10.31 11.66
CA ASN A 52 14.85 8.99 11.19
C ASN A 52 13.76 7.91 11.37
N VAL A 53 12.87 8.03 12.35
CA VAL A 53 11.88 7.00 12.71
C VAL A 53 10.47 7.34 12.24
N TYR A 54 10.00 8.56 12.52
CA TYR A 54 8.60 8.93 12.37
C TYR A 54 8.07 8.89 10.94
N PRO A 55 8.81 9.33 9.89
CA PRO A 55 8.30 9.26 8.52
C PRO A 55 7.96 7.84 8.08
N GLY A 56 8.78 6.86 8.45
CA GLY A 56 8.50 5.46 8.13
C GLY A 56 7.31 4.88 8.91
N PHE A 57 7.19 5.24 10.19
CA PHE A 57 6.02 4.90 10.98
C PHE A 57 4.76 5.55 10.40
N ALA A 58 4.83 6.84 10.05
CA ALA A 58 3.72 7.59 9.48
C ALA A 58 3.22 6.98 8.16
N GLN A 59 4.12 6.51 7.33
CA GLN A 59 3.79 5.81 6.10
C GLN A 59 3.01 4.52 6.38
N ALA A 60 3.42 3.75 7.38
CA ALA A 60 2.74 2.53 7.79
C ALA A 60 1.36 2.78 8.42
N ASP A 61 1.23 3.86 9.18
CA ASP A 61 -0.04 4.19 9.88
C ASP A 61 -1.01 5.01 9.02
N GLY A 62 -0.51 5.59 7.92
CA GLY A 62 -1.30 6.28 6.91
C GLY A 62 -1.97 7.56 7.41
N TYR A 63 -3.23 7.76 7.03
CA TYR A 63 -4.00 8.98 7.31
C TYR A 63 -4.26 9.25 8.80
N ARG A 64 -4.06 8.27 9.67
CA ARG A 64 -4.17 8.42 11.14
C ARG A 64 -2.99 9.18 11.73
N THR A 65 -1.92 9.34 10.97
CA THR A 65 -0.70 9.98 11.44
C THR A 65 -0.81 11.49 11.35
N LYS A 66 -0.38 12.19 12.39
CA LYS A 66 -0.35 13.66 12.41
C LYS A 66 0.91 14.18 11.73
N ARG A 67 0.77 15.23 10.91
CA ARG A 67 1.92 15.92 10.30
C ARG A 67 2.67 16.80 11.31
N ASN A 68 1.93 17.38 12.27
CA ASN A 68 2.52 18.16 13.35
C ASN A 68 2.54 17.29 14.60
N VAL A 69 3.71 17.08 15.18
CA VAL A 69 3.94 16.29 16.38
C VAL A 69 4.53 17.19 17.45
N VAL A 70 3.99 17.10 18.65
CA VAL A 70 4.49 17.82 19.83
C VAL A 70 5.23 16.81 20.71
N LEU A 71 6.42 17.20 21.17
CA LEU A 71 7.22 16.44 22.10
C LEU A 71 7.34 17.25 23.40
N ASP A 72 6.85 16.68 24.50
CA ASP A 72 6.93 17.24 25.82
C ASP A 72 7.95 16.46 26.67
N PHE A 73 8.80 17.19 27.38
CA PHE A 73 9.64 16.59 28.40
C PHE A 73 8.89 16.41 29.70
N VAL A 74 9.12 15.25 30.33
CA VAL A 74 8.53 14.87 31.63
C VAL A 74 9.62 14.32 32.53
N THR A 75 9.51 14.54 33.84
CA THR A 75 10.57 14.18 34.79
C THR A 75 10.43 12.77 35.35
N ASN A 76 9.20 12.27 35.57
CA ASN A 76 8.94 11.07 36.37
C ASN A 76 8.03 10.04 35.68
N GLU A 77 8.07 9.93 34.35
CA GLU A 77 7.22 8.96 33.65
C GLU A 77 7.96 7.66 33.26
N THR A 78 7.29 6.55 33.47
CA THR A 78 7.58 5.23 32.90
C THR A 78 6.44 4.81 31.98
N PRO A 79 6.69 4.32 30.77
CA PRO A 79 8.01 4.11 30.15
C PRO A 79 8.69 5.43 29.76
N THR A 80 10.02 5.35 29.51
CA THR A 80 10.89 6.51 29.22
C THR A 80 10.48 7.33 28.00
N ILE A 81 9.76 6.71 27.04
CA ILE A 81 9.11 7.36 25.90
C ILE A 81 7.69 6.82 25.78
N LYS A 82 6.71 7.71 25.70
CA LYS A 82 5.33 7.41 25.32
C LYS A 82 5.00 8.15 24.04
N ALA A 83 4.38 7.45 23.08
CA ALA A 83 3.94 8.04 21.84
C ALA A 83 2.48 7.69 21.56
N LYS A 84 1.73 8.67 21.07
CA LYS A 84 0.40 8.52 20.48
C LYS A 84 0.27 9.51 19.31
N ALA A 85 -0.81 9.43 18.54
CA ALA A 85 -1.00 10.28 17.37
C ALA A 85 -0.80 11.78 17.70
N GLY A 86 0.29 12.37 17.19
CA GLY A 86 0.60 13.78 17.34
C GLY A 86 1.29 14.19 18.65
N GLU A 87 1.52 13.26 19.57
CA GLU A 87 2.14 13.57 20.85
C GLU A 87 3.23 12.56 21.23
N ILE A 88 4.33 13.06 21.77
CA ILE A 88 5.42 12.27 22.32
C ILE A 88 5.76 12.83 23.69
N LYS A 89 5.86 11.98 24.69
CA LYS A 89 6.39 12.33 26.01
C LYS A 89 7.71 11.59 26.23
N VAL A 90 8.74 12.33 26.61
CA VAL A 90 10.10 11.80 26.82
C VAL A 90 10.58 12.15 28.21
N ASN A 91 11.09 11.14 28.93
CA ASN A 91 11.73 11.39 30.22
C ASN A 91 13.03 12.17 30.02
N SER A 92 13.10 13.40 30.54
CA SER A 92 14.20 14.34 30.35
C SER A 92 15.52 13.84 30.93
N GLN A 93 15.49 13.15 32.07
CA GLN A 93 16.70 12.60 32.72
C GLN A 93 17.27 11.43 31.93
N TRP A 94 16.37 10.61 31.35
CA TRP A 94 16.77 9.47 30.57
C TRP A 94 17.48 9.90 29.28
N VAL A 95 16.95 10.88 28.54
CA VAL A 95 17.45 11.24 27.19
C VAL A 95 18.83 11.87 27.21
N LYS A 96 19.17 12.62 28.29
CA LYS A 96 20.46 13.33 28.42
C LYS A 96 21.66 12.45 28.13
N ASN A 97 21.64 11.23 28.66
CA ASN A 97 22.77 10.31 28.64
C ASN A 97 22.66 9.20 27.60
N LYS A 98 21.71 9.29 26.64
CA LYS A 98 21.51 8.24 25.62
C LYS A 98 22.13 8.62 24.27
N SER A 99 22.60 7.57 23.57
CA SER A 99 23.00 7.74 22.17
C SER A 99 21.77 7.94 21.30
N GLN A 100 21.93 8.62 20.17
CA GLN A 100 20.87 8.79 19.17
C GLN A 100 20.25 7.44 18.77
N LYS A 101 21.07 6.42 18.51
CA LYS A 101 20.62 5.06 18.16
C LYS A 101 19.71 4.43 19.24
N LYS A 102 20.00 4.68 20.52
CA LYS A 102 19.14 4.19 21.61
C LYS A 102 17.81 4.94 21.65
N ILE A 103 17.85 6.26 21.42
CA ILE A 103 16.63 7.10 21.33
C ILE A 103 15.75 6.65 20.15
N GLU A 104 16.34 6.43 18.98
CA GLU A 104 15.63 5.90 17.79
C GLU A 104 14.93 4.57 18.10
N LYS A 105 15.63 3.67 18.78
CA LYS A 105 15.07 2.37 19.17
C LYS A 105 13.85 2.51 20.08
N GLU A 106 13.90 3.37 21.07
CA GLU A 106 12.80 3.57 22.03
C GLU A 106 11.64 4.33 21.38
N LEU A 107 11.92 5.33 20.54
CA LEU A 107 10.89 6.01 19.73
C LEU A 107 10.17 5.04 18.82
N PHE A 108 10.90 4.21 18.10
CA PHE A 108 10.31 3.17 17.25
C PHE A 108 9.42 2.24 18.06
N THR A 109 9.90 1.75 19.20
CA THR A 109 9.12 0.85 20.07
C THR A 109 7.83 1.52 20.57
N ALA A 110 7.90 2.81 20.91
CA ALA A 110 6.75 3.57 21.39
C ALA A 110 5.70 3.80 20.28
N PHE A 111 6.13 4.10 19.05
CA PHE A 111 5.23 4.25 17.91
C PHE A 111 4.64 2.91 17.44
N ALA A 112 5.47 1.88 17.36
CA ALA A 112 5.10 0.56 16.85
C ALA A 112 4.41 -0.33 17.90
N LYS A 113 3.99 0.20 19.03
CA LYS A 113 3.40 -0.57 20.14
C LYS A 113 2.23 -1.46 19.74
N ASN A 114 1.51 -1.08 18.69
CA ASN A 114 0.36 -1.82 18.16
C ASN A 114 0.73 -2.76 16.99
N TRP A 115 2.03 -2.86 16.62
CA TRP A 115 2.48 -3.79 15.61
C TRP A 115 2.77 -5.13 16.27
N VAL A 116 2.01 -6.13 15.88
CA VAL A 116 2.14 -7.49 16.42
C VAL A 116 3.26 -8.24 15.70
N SER A 117 3.38 -8.02 14.39
CA SER A 117 4.46 -8.59 13.59
C SER A 117 4.99 -7.60 12.56
N TYR A 118 6.26 -7.76 12.25
CA TYR A 118 6.98 -7.00 11.23
C TYR A 118 7.97 -7.92 10.52
N SER A 119 8.06 -7.82 9.21
CA SER A 119 9.15 -8.40 8.43
C SER A 119 9.50 -7.51 7.25
N LYS A 120 10.74 -7.66 6.77
CA LYS A 120 11.19 -7.04 5.53
C LYS A 120 11.87 -8.12 4.70
N GLU A 121 11.36 -8.33 3.50
CA GLU A 121 11.81 -9.37 2.58
C GLU A 121 12.25 -8.73 1.27
N LYS A 122 13.28 -9.30 0.64
CA LYS A 122 13.79 -8.80 -0.65
C LYS A 122 13.95 -9.95 -1.63
N HIS A 123 13.39 -9.79 -2.83
CA HIS A 123 13.53 -10.76 -3.90
C HIS A 123 13.64 -10.05 -5.25
N LYS A 124 14.64 -10.43 -6.08
CA LYS A 124 14.86 -9.90 -7.44
C LYS A 124 14.83 -8.36 -7.53
N GLY A 125 15.38 -7.66 -6.56
CA GLY A 125 15.44 -6.18 -6.53
C GLY A 125 14.23 -5.50 -5.89
N TYR A 126 13.14 -6.20 -5.66
CA TYR A 126 11.95 -5.68 -4.98
C TYR A 126 11.99 -5.97 -3.49
N THR A 127 11.50 -5.04 -2.71
CA THR A 127 11.43 -5.14 -1.25
C THR A 127 9.97 -5.05 -0.80
N LEU A 128 9.57 -5.98 0.06
CA LEU A 128 8.29 -5.92 0.75
C LEU A 128 8.51 -5.77 2.25
N THR A 129 7.95 -4.71 2.82
CA THR A 129 7.81 -4.59 4.27
C THR A 129 6.40 -5.02 4.65
N PHE A 130 6.27 -5.99 5.55
CA PHE A 130 4.99 -6.50 6.03
C PHE A 130 4.79 -6.16 7.51
N ILE A 131 3.67 -5.53 7.84
CA ILE A 131 3.27 -5.17 9.20
C ILE A 131 1.90 -5.78 9.47
N SER A 132 1.74 -6.45 10.61
CA SER A 132 0.40 -6.82 11.12
C SER A 132 0.13 -6.13 12.45
N LYS A 133 -1.07 -5.56 12.56
CA LYS A 133 -1.67 -5.07 13.81
C LYS A 133 -2.68 -6.09 14.38
N ASP A 134 -2.86 -7.22 13.69
CA ASP A 134 -3.74 -8.30 14.11
C ASP A 134 -2.92 -9.43 14.76
N PRO A 135 -3.16 -9.74 16.05
CA PRO A 135 -2.49 -10.84 16.73
C PRO A 135 -2.93 -12.22 16.23
N ASP A 136 -4.11 -12.29 15.60
CA ASP A 136 -4.74 -13.53 15.16
C ASP A 136 -4.61 -13.72 13.64
N LEU A 137 -3.79 -12.92 12.95
CA LEU A 137 -3.56 -13.10 11.51
C LEU A 137 -3.00 -14.49 11.24
N ASP A 138 -3.72 -15.27 10.43
CA ASP A 138 -3.28 -16.61 10.02
C ASP A 138 -1.91 -16.52 9.31
N PRO A 139 -0.90 -17.28 9.78
CA PRO A 139 0.43 -17.31 9.17
C PRO A 139 0.42 -17.74 7.70
N GLU A 140 -0.52 -18.60 7.28
CA GLU A 140 -0.64 -19.00 5.87
C GLU A 140 -1.20 -17.87 5.00
N VAL A 141 -2.19 -17.12 5.50
CA VAL A 141 -2.66 -15.89 4.82
C VAL A 141 -1.49 -14.93 4.62
N ARG A 142 -0.75 -14.63 5.69
CA ARG A 142 0.44 -13.77 5.61
C ARG A 142 1.45 -14.25 4.56
N LYS A 143 1.80 -15.54 4.59
CA LYS A 143 2.74 -16.17 3.67
C LYS A 143 2.24 -16.09 2.21
N ASN A 144 0.95 -16.32 1.99
CA ASN A 144 0.35 -16.29 0.67
C ASN A 144 0.30 -14.86 0.10
N LEU A 145 -0.04 -13.84 0.89
CA LEU A 145 0.01 -12.44 0.46
C LEU A 145 1.43 -12.03 0.02
N ILE A 146 2.45 -12.40 0.82
CA ILE A 146 3.86 -12.12 0.51
C ILE A 146 4.29 -12.85 -0.78
N LYS A 147 3.95 -14.15 -0.90
CA LYS A 147 4.29 -14.95 -2.07
C LYS A 147 3.65 -14.37 -3.34
N THR A 148 2.36 -14.06 -3.29
CA THR A 148 1.63 -13.46 -4.41
C THR A 148 2.28 -12.16 -4.86
N TYR A 149 2.67 -11.27 -3.93
CA TYR A 149 3.37 -10.04 -4.28
C TYR A 149 4.65 -10.30 -5.08
N PHE A 150 5.54 -11.14 -4.60
CA PHE A 150 6.81 -11.41 -5.28
C PHE A 150 6.65 -12.18 -6.60
N GLU A 151 5.55 -12.89 -6.77
CA GLU A 151 5.22 -13.59 -8.00
C GLU A 151 4.73 -12.63 -9.08
N ILE A 152 3.81 -11.70 -8.73
CA ILE A 152 3.12 -10.88 -9.73
C ILE A 152 3.74 -9.49 -9.93
N TYR A 153 4.20 -8.83 -8.87
CA TYR A 153 4.61 -7.43 -8.92
C TYR A 153 5.72 -7.15 -9.95
N PRO A 154 6.79 -7.97 -10.06
CA PRO A 154 7.81 -7.78 -11.10
C PRO A 154 7.25 -7.79 -12.52
N THR A 155 6.26 -8.66 -12.78
CA THR A 155 5.59 -8.76 -14.08
C THR A 155 4.74 -7.54 -14.35
N LEU A 156 3.98 -7.04 -13.38
CA LEU A 156 3.17 -5.83 -13.51
C LEU A 156 4.04 -4.60 -13.78
N VAL A 157 5.13 -4.44 -13.02
CA VAL A 157 6.10 -3.34 -13.22
C VAL A 157 6.68 -3.37 -14.63
N LYS A 158 7.11 -4.55 -15.09
CA LYS A 158 7.67 -4.71 -16.44
C LYS A 158 6.64 -4.41 -17.53
N THR A 159 5.38 -4.82 -17.33
CA THR A 159 4.33 -4.72 -18.34
C THR A 159 3.74 -3.32 -18.44
N PHE A 160 3.52 -2.66 -17.31
CA PHE A 160 2.74 -1.42 -17.25
C PHE A 160 3.60 -0.19 -16.91
N ASN A 161 4.50 -0.29 -15.90
CA ASN A 161 5.24 0.89 -15.43
C ASN A 161 6.60 0.51 -14.83
N ASN A 162 7.64 0.50 -15.65
CA ASN A 162 9.01 0.19 -15.22
C ASN A 162 9.65 1.25 -14.29
N LYS A 163 8.96 2.38 -14.04
CA LYS A 163 9.35 3.41 -13.08
C LYS A 163 8.64 3.28 -11.74
N SER A 164 7.81 2.24 -11.55
CA SER A 164 7.15 1.99 -10.27
C SER A 164 8.18 1.69 -9.17
N THR A 165 7.78 1.91 -7.92
CA THR A 165 8.67 1.73 -6.76
C THR A 165 9.14 0.29 -6.60
N ASN A 166 10.37 0.13 -6.09
CA ASN A 166 10.88 -1.19 -5.72
C ASN A 166 10.60 -1.54 -4.24
N ASP A 167 10.07 -0.61 -3.47
CA ASP A 167 9.78 -0.77 -2.04
C ASP A 167 8.27 -0.64 -1.80
N VAL A 168 7.63 -1.72 -1.41
CA VAL A 168 6.19 -1.78 -1.11
C VAL A 168 5.98 -2.14 0.36
N LEU A 169 4.92 -1.59 0.93
CA LEU A 169 4.53 -1.78 2.33
C LEU A 169 3.14 -2.40 2.40
N PHE A 170 3.02 -3.56 3.03
CA PHE A 170 1.75 -4.19 3.39
C PHE A 170 1.45 -3.96 4.86
N VAL A 171 0.23 -3.55 5.17
CA VAL A 171 -0.26 -3.35 6.53
C VAL A 171 -1.58 -4.07 6.70
N VAL A 172 -1.65 -5.05 7.59
CA VAL A 172 -2.92 -5.66 8.02
C VAL A 172 -3.41 -4.95 9.26
N ASP A 173 -4.60 -4.33 9.19
CA ASP A 173 -5.12 -3.44 10.25
C ASP A 173 -6.51 -3.88 10.70
N THR A 174 -6.67 -4.11 12.02
CA THR A 174 -7.95 -4.51 12.65
C THR A 174 -9.00 -3.40 12.64
N ALA A 175 -8.59 -2.15 12.52
CA ALA A 175 -9.50 -1.01 12.50
C ALA A 175 -9.97 -0.61 11.11
N TYR A 176 -9.33 -1.07 10.04
CA TYR A 176 -9.76 -0.86 8.66
C TYR A 176 -10.91 -1.81 8.32
N LYS A 177 -12.00 -1.31 7.70
CA LYS A 177 -13.26 -2.05 7.56
C LYS A 177 -13.66 -2.35 6.12
N ALA A 178 -13.01 -1.74 5.11
CA ALA A 178 -13.21 -2.14 3.72
C ALA A 178 -12.41 -3.43 3.40
N VAL A 179 -12.15 -3.73 2.15
CA VAL A 179 -11.38 -4.92 1.74
C VAL A 179 -9.89 -4.64 1.84
N ALA A 180 -9.40 -3.76 0.97
CA ALA A 180 -8.04 -3.25 0.94
C ALA A 180 -8.03 -1.86 0.29
N GLU A 181 -6.90 -1.17 0.35
CA GLU A 181 -6.65 0.06 -0.38
C GLU A 181 -5.16 0.25 -0.64
N ALA A 182 -4.81 0.78 -1.79
CA ALA A 182 -3.47 1.22 -2.10
C ALA A 182 -3.34 2.74 -2.03
N SER A 183 -2.24 3.22 -1.43
CA SER A 183 -1.92 4.65 -1.37
C SER A 183 -0.40 4.85 -1.38
N GLY A 184 0.11 5.52 -2.41
CA GLY A 184 1.54 5.63 -2.65
C GLY A 184 2.18 4.25 -2.86
N ASN A 185 3.08 3.83 -1.98
CA ASN A 185 3.67 2.49 -2.02
C ASN A 185 3.14 1.56 -0.91
N ARG A 186 2.05 1.91 -0.25
CA ARG A 186 1.42 1.14 0.82
C ARG A 186 0.13 0.49 0.35
N ILE A 187 -0.06 -0.77 0.76
CA ILE A 187 -1.36 -1.46 0.71
C ILE A 187 -1.82 -1.73 2.14
N LEU A 188 -3.04 -1.32 2.44
CA LEU A 188 -3.72 -1.54 3.70
C LEU A 188 -4.78 -2.61 3.51
N PHE A 189 -4.70 -3.71 4.26
CA PHE A 189 -5.65 -4.82 4.25
C PHE A 189 -6.51 -4.80 5.52
N SER A 190 -7.78 -5.09 5.38
CA SER A 190 -8.66 -5.36 6.52
C SER A 190 -8.35 -6.72 7.12
N ALA A 191 -7.98 -6.74 8.41
CA ALA A 191 -7.81 -8.00 9.13
C ALA A 191 -9.11 -8.83 9.15
N GLY A 192 -10.26 -8.16 9.34
CA GLY A 192 -11.58 -8.82 9.33
C GLY A 192 -11.90 -9.44 7.97
N TYR A 193 -11.59 -8.74 6.87
CA TYR A 193 -11.79 -9.30 5.53
C TYR A 193 -10.88 -10.51 5.29
N MET A 194 -9.59 -10.41 5.60
CA MET A 194 -8.64 -11.51 5.39
C MET A 194 -8.97 -12.74 6.22
N LYS A 195 -9.55 -12.55 7.41
CA LYS A 195 -10.07 -13.66 8.25
C LYS A 195 -11.29 -14.34 7.63
N ALA A 196 -12.21 -13.57 7.04
CA ALA A 196 -13.42 -14.08 6.39
C ALA A 196 -13.14 -14.71 5.01
N HIS A 197 -12.10 -14.24 4.33
CA HIS A 197 -11.73 -14.63 2.96
C HIS A 197 -10.23 -14.99 2.87
N PRO A 198 -9.76 -16.03 3.61
CA PRO A 198 -8.33 -16.36 3.70
C PRO A 198 -7.70 -16.82 2.38
N THR A 199 -8.52 -17.24 1.42
CA THR A 199 -8.09 -17.65 0.08
C THR A 199 -8.05 -16.52 -0.93
N ASP A 200 -8.57 -15.33 -0.59
CA ASP A 200 -8.56 -14.18 -1.49
C ASP A 200 -7.19 -13.48 -1.52
N ILE A 201 -6.20 -14.20 -2.07
CA ILE A 201 -4.82 -13.72 -2.17
C ILE A 201 -4.61 -12.75 -3.34
N ASP A 202 -5.46 -12.82 -4.37
CA ASP A 202 -5.37 -11.96 -5.55
C ASP A 202 -5.95 -10.57 -5.36
N VAL A 203 -6.44 -10.23 -4.17
CA VAL A 203 -6.56 -8.84 -3.72
C VAL A 203 -5.21 -8.12 -3.79
N VAL A 204 -4.08 -8.84 -3.57
CA VAL A 204 -2.72 -8.32 -3.78
C VAL A 204 -2.51 -7.88 -5.23
N THR A 205 -3.00 -8.66 -6.20
CA THR A 205 -2.84 -8.34 -7.63
C THR A 205 -3.56 -7.06 -7.99
N HIS A 206 -4.79 -6.88 -7.50
CA HIS A 206 -5.57 -5.65 -7.66
C HIS A 206 -4.86 -4.44 -7.03
N GLU A 207 -4.51 -4.52 -5.76
CA GLU A 207 -3.93 -3.40 -5.03
C GLU A 207 -2.51 -3.03 -5.51
N THR A 208 -1.70 -4.02 -5.88
CA THR A 208 -0.38 -3.72 -6.45
C THR A 208 -0.48 -3.09 -7.82
N MET A 209 -1.55 -3.35 -8.58
CA MET A 209 -1.78 -2.62 -9.82
C MET A 209 -1.99 -1.13 -9.57
N HIS A 210 -2.68 -0.71 -8.52
CA HIS A 210 -2.79 0.70 -8.16
C HIS A 210 -1.43 1.36 -7.86
N ILE A 211 -0.50 0.63 -7.25
CA ILE A 211 0.87 1.13 -7.08
C ILE A 211 1.56 1.32 -8.43
N VAL A 212 1.40 0.34 -9.33
CA VAL A 212 2.01 0.37 -10.67
C VAL A 212 1.36 1.44 -11.56
N GLN A 213 0.06 1.63 -11.46
CA GLN A 213 -0.68 2.71 -12.11
C GLN A 213 -0.05 4.06 -11.81
N GLY A 214 0.16 4.40 -10.53
CA GLY A 214 0.86 5.61 -10.11
C GLY A 214 0.32 6.89 -10.73
N TYR A 215 -0.98 6.93 -11.05
CA TYR A 215 -1.60 7.98 -11.86
C TYR A 215 -1.59 9.36 -11.20
N GLY A 216 -1.57 9.44 -9.88
CA GLY A 216 -1.76 10.69 -9.16
C GLY A 216 -3.22 11.16 -9.20
N TYR A 217 -3.43 12.45 -8.92
CA TYR A 217 -4.77 13.03 -8.91
C TYR A 217 -5.23 13.39 -10.34
N SER A 218 -6.54 13.27 -10.59
CA SER A 218 -7.19 13.74 -11.84
C SER A 218 -6.67 13.13 -13.13
N ALA A 219 -6.14 11.92 -13.10
CA ALA A 219 -5.66 11.25 -14.31
C ALA A 219 -6.78 10.73 -15.21
N GLY A 220 -7.93 10.37 -14.61
CA GLY A 220 -9.10 9.87 -15.33
C GLY A 220 -10.23 9.45 -14.37
N PRO A 221 -11.31 8.86 -14.90
CA PRO A 221 -12.44 8.46 -14.08
C PRO A 221 -12.13 7.21 -13.24
N VAL A 222 -12.71 7.15 -12.04
CA VAL A 222 -12.50 6.03 -11.09
C VAL A 222 -12.87 4.68 -11.71
N TRP A 223 -13.96 4.62 -12.49
CA TRP A 223 -14.37 3.37 -13.10
C TRP A 223 -13.30 2.76 -14.03
N LEU A 224 -12.51 3.60 -14.70
CA LEU A 224 -11.42 3.15 -15.57
C LEU A 224 -10.22 2.66 -14.76
N THR A 225 -9.86 3.38 -13.70
CA THR A 225 -8.79 3.00 -12.77
C THR A 225 -9.06 1.64 -12.12
N GLU A 226 -10.25 1.48 -11.55
CA GLU A 226 -10.67 0.23 -10.88
C GLU A 226 -10.90 -0.91 -11.87
N GLY A 227 -11.45 -0.58 -13.04
CA GLY A 227 -11.64 -1.55 -14.10
C GLY A 227 -10.32 -2.14 -14.61
N ILE A 228 -9.28 -1.31 -14.75
CA ILE A 228 -7.93 -1.76 -15.11
C ILE A 228 -7.35 -2.65 -14.00
N ALA A 229 -7.49 -2.28 -12.73
CA ALA A 229 -6.99 -3.07 -11.62
C ALA A 229 -7.63 -4.47 -11.55
N ASP A 230 -8.95 -4.56 -11.73
CA ASP A 230 -9.65 -5.85 -11.77
C ASP A 230 -9.38 -6.64 -13.07
N TYR A 231 -9.20 -5.96 -14.21
CA TYR A 231 -8.74 -6.63 -15.42
C TYR A 231 -7.35 -7.24 -15.25
N VAL A 232 -6.45 -6.53 -14.58
CA VAL A 232 -5.11 -7.04 -14.26
C VAL A 232 -5.20 -8.20 -13.25
N ARG A 233 -6.05 -8.12 -12.25
CA ARG A 233 -6.34 -9.23 -11.35
C ARG A 233 -6.85 -10.45 -12.13
N TYR A 234 -7.78 -10.28 -13.06
CA TYR A 234 -8.25 -11.35 -13.92
C TYR A 234 -7.11 -12.00 -14.71
N LYS A 235 -6.26 -11.19 -15.33
CA LYS A 235 -5.24 -11.65 -16.30
C LYS A 235 -3.97 -12.19 -15.65
N PHE A 236 -3.55 -11.63 -14.53
CA PHE A 236 -2.27 -11.92 -13.88
C PHE A 236 -2.42 -12.55 -12.48
N GLY A 237 -3.63 -12.63 -11.96
CA GLY A 237 -3.88 -13.27 -10.66
C GLY A 237 -3.36 -14.69 -10.60
N VAL A 238 -3.02 -15.14 -9.38
CA VAL A 238 -2.37 -16.42 -9.12
C VAL A 238 -3.40 -17.54 -8.88
N ASP A 239 -4.51 -17.21 -8.20
CA ASP A 239 -5.51 -18.19 -7.78
C ASP A 239 -6.93 -17.58 -7.69
N ASN A 240 -7.41 -17.04 -8.81
CA ASN A 240 -8.77 -16.51 -8.87
C ASN A 240 -9.84 -17.60 -8.61
N VAL A 241 -9.56 -18.85 -9.00
CA VAL A 241 -10.47 -19.98 -8.74
C VAL A 241 -10.56 -20.29 -7.23
N GLY A 242 -9.43 -20.40 -6.54
CA GLY A 242 -9.40 -20.64 -5.10
C GLY A 242 -10.00 -19.48 -4.29
N SER A 243 -9.88 -18.27 -4.80
CA SER A 243 -10.51 -17.06 -4.24
C SER A 243 -12.03 -16.99 -4.51
N LYS A 244 -12.59 -17.89 -5.33
CA LYS A 244 -13.97 -17.83 -5.84
C LYS A 244 -14.30 -16.49 -6.50
N TRP A 245 -13.29 -15.88 -7.13
CA TRP A 245 -13.41 -14.61 -7.78
C TRP A 245 -13.55 -14.76 -9.29
N SER A 246 -14.54 -14.12 -9.86
CA SER A 246 -14.81 -14.19 -11.29
C SER A 246 -15.42 -12.89 -11.83
N LEU A 247 -15.29 -12.66 -13.11
CA LEU A 247 -15.95 -11.59 -13.83
C LEU A 247 -17.43 -11.97 -14.06
N PRO A 248 -18.41 -11.15 -13.62
CA PRO A 248 -19.83 -11.48 -13.72
C PRO A 248 -20.28 -11.52 -15.19
N ALA A 249 -21.24 -12.34 -15.52
CA ALA A 249 -21.85 -12.34 -16.84
C ALA A 249 -22.46 -10.97 -17.16
N TYR A 250 -22.49 -10.64 -18.44
CA TYR A 250 -23.15 -9.42 -18.92
C TYR A 250 -24.66 -9.43 -18.59
N ASN A 251 -25.16 -8.27 -18.27
CA ASN A 251 -26.58 -8.03 -18.01
C ASN A 251 -26.90 -6.60 -18.44
N GLU A 252 -28.04 -6.41 -19.09
CA GLU A 252 -28.48 -5.12 -19.66
C GLU A 252 -28.59 -3.96 -18.65
N LYS A 253 -28.73 -4.28 -17.35
CA LYS A 253 -28.74 -3.29 -16.26
C LYS A 253 -27.35 -2.79 -15.88
N GLN A 254 -26.29 -3.40 -16.41
CA GLN A 254 -24.92 -3.00 -16.15
C GLN A 254 -24.48 -1.84 -17.05
N SER A 255 -23.44 -1.15 -16.60
CA SER A 255 -22.73 -0.14 -17.35
C SER A 255 -21.22 -0.31 -17.12
N TYR A 256 -20.39 0.04 -18.10
CA TYR A 256 -18.94 0.10 -17.89
C TYR A 256 -18.58 1.05 -16.73
N LYS A 257 -19.45 2.02 -16.40
CA LYS A 257 -19.28 2.94 -15.25
C LYS A 257 -19.53 2.30 -13.88
N ASN A 258 -19.97 1.03 -13.84
CA ASN A 258 -20.13 0.30 -12.58
C ASN A 258 -18.81 -0.09 -11.92
N SER A 259 -17.68 0.13 -12.60
CA SER A 259 -16.34 -0.16 -12.08
C SER A 259 -16.05 -1.65 -11.86
N TYR A 260 -14.85 -1.94 -11.36
CA TYR A 260 -14.45 -3.28 -10.90
C TYR A 260 -14.69 -4.39 -11.94
N ARG A 261 -15.21 -5.52 -11.49
CA ARG A 261 -15.38 -6.75 -12.29
C ARG A 261 -16.27 -6.59 -13.53
N ILE A 262 -17.27 -5.69 -13.49
CA ILE A 262 -18.14 -5.41 -14.64
C ILE A 262 -17.31 -4.77 -15.75
N THR A 263 -16.56 -3.74 -15.41
CA THR A 263 -15.67 -3.05 -16.34
C THR A 263 -14.53 -3.94 -16.81
N ALA A 264 -13.95 -4.74 -15.89
CA ALA A 264 -12.89 -5.69 -16.22
C ALA A 264 -13.33 -6.76 -17.23
N ARG A 265 -14.59 -7.24 -17.17
CA ARG A 265 -15.11 -8.16 -18.21
C ARG A 265 -15.22 -7.48 -19.56
N PHE A 266 -15.70 -6.25 -19.60
CA PHE A 266 -15.72 -5.45 -20.82
C PHE A 266 -14.32 -5.29 -21.39
N PHE A 267 -13.32 -5.03 -20.54
CA PHE A 267 -11.93 -4.93 -20.98
C PHE A 267 -11.37 -6.25 -21.52
N ALA A 268 -11.71 -7.36 -20.91
CA ALA A 268 -11.35 -8.68 -21.45
C ALA A 268 -11.96 -8.90 -22.84
N TRP A 269 -13.21 -8.47 -23.05
CA TRP A 269 -13.84 -8.53 -24.37
C TRP A 269 -13.18 -7.60 -25.39
N LEU A 270 -12.85 -6.35 -25.00
CA LEU A 270 -12.16 -5.38 -25.87
C LEU A 270 -10.80 -5.89 -26.34
N GLU A 271 -10.01 -6.47 -25.44
CA GLU A 271 -8.70 -7.03 -25.75
C GLU A 271 -8.75 -8.20 -26.73
N GLN A 272 -9.84 -8.98 -26.68
CA GLN A 272 -10.01 -10.15 -27.55
C GLN A 272 -10.67 -9.81 -28.91
N ASN A 273 -11.60 -8.86 -28.95
CA ASN A 273 -12.49 -8.65 -30.10
C ASN A 273 -12.28 -7.30 -30.79
N VAL A 274 -11.61 -6.33 -30.15
CA VAL A 274 -11.44 -4.98 -30.73
C VAL A 274 -9.96 -4.70 -30.99
N LYS A 275 -9.14 -4.69 -29.94
CA LYS A 275 -7.73 -4.33 -30.06
C LYS A 275 -6.90 -4.91 -28.92
N PRO A 276 -6.03 -5.87 -29.18
CA PRO A 276 -5.01 -6.31 -28.22
C PRO A 276 -4.11 -5.15 -27.77
N GLY A 277 -3.82 -5.04 -26.49
CA GLY A 277 -2.99 -3.99 -25.91
C GLY A 277 -3.72 -2.67 -25.64
N LEU A 278 -5.03 -2.59 -25.87
CA LEU A 278 -5.81 -1.39 -25.64
C LEU A 278 -5.76 -0.92 -24.19
N ILE A 279 -5.87 -1.85 -23.24
CA ILE A 279 -5.89 -1.51 -21.82
C ILE A 279 -4.53 -0.98 -21.34
N ALA A 280 -3.44 -1.54 -21.84
CA ALA A 280 -2.10 -1.02 -21.55
C ALA A 280 -1.88 0.39 -22.14
N ALA A 281 -2.43 0.66 -23.34
CA ALA A 281 -2.37 1.97 -23.97
C ALA A 281 -3.16 3.03 -23.17
N LEU A 282 -4.35 2.68 -22.67
CA LEU A 282 -5.16 3.57 -21.80
C LEU A 282 -4.46 3.81 -20.46
N ASP A 283 -3.89 2.77 -19.84
CA ASP A 283 -3.10 2.88 -18.62
C ASP A 283 -1.91 3.85 -18.79
N GLN A 284 -1.21 3.76 -19.92
CA GLN A 284 -0.13 4.69 -20.22
C GLN A 284 -0.60 6.14 -20.37
N GLN A 285 -1.72 6.38 -21.05
CA GLN A 285 -2.29 7.72 -21.19
C GLN A 285 -2.75 8.30 -19.86
N LEU A 286 -3.39 7.49 -18.99
CA LEU A 286 -3.77 7.89 -17.64
C LEU A 286 -2.54 8.34 -16.82
N ARG A 287 -1.49 7.55 -16.84
CA ARG A 287 -0.25 7.86 -16.13
C ARG A 287 0.44 9.11 -16.67
N ALA A 288 0.35 9.34 -17.98
CA ALA A 288 0.89 10.55 -18.63
C ALA A 288 -0.01 11.79 -18.51
N HIS A 289 -1.20 11.68 -17.88
CA HIS A 289 -2.24 12.72 -17.85
C HIS A 289 -2.68 13.18 -19.24
N GLN A 290 -2.70 12.24 -20.20
CA GLN A 290 -3.10 12.46 -21.59
C GLN A 290 -4.45 11.81 -21.93
N TYR A 291 -5.01 11.06 -21.00
CA TYR A 291 -6.32 10.45 -21.20
C TYR A 291 -7.44 11.50 -21.34
N SER A 292 -8.31 11.27 -22.29
CA SER A 292 -9.58 11.97 -22.45
C SER A 292 -10.63 11.01 -23.03
N GLU A 293 -11.90 11.40 -23.07
CA GLU A 293 -12.97 10.60 -23.70
C GLU A 293 -12.64 10.27 -25.17
N GLN A 294 -11.94 11.16 -25.87
CA GLN A 294 -11.48 10.98 -27.24
C GLN A 294 -10.40 9.88 -27.40
N SER A 295 -9.75 9.50 -26.31
CA SER A 295 -8.74 8.43 -26.32
C SER A 295 -9.30 7.11 -26.87
N TRP A 296 -10.55 6.82 -26.58
CA TRP A 296 -11.23 5.62 -27.08
C TRP A 296 -11.35 5.63 -28.60
N ALA A 297 -11.87 6.72 -29.15
CA ALA A 297 -12.02 6.86 -30.60
C ALA A 297 -10.67 6.91 -31.32
N ALA A 298 -9.66 7.56 -30.74
CA ALA A 298 -8.32 7.61 -31.30
C ALA A 298 -7.65 6.22 -31.34
N LEU A 299 -7.91 5.36 -30.36
CA LEU A 299 -7.30 4.03 -30.26
C LEU A 299 -8.08 2.94 -31.04
N THR A 300 -9.40 3.09 -31.18
CA THR A 300 -10.28 2.02 -31.69
C THR A 300 -11.18 2.42 -32.86
N GLY A 301 -11.30 3.72 -33.15
CA GLY A 301 -12.26 4.25 -34.13
C GLY A 301 -13.69 4.42 -33.58
N LYS A 302 -13.94 4.11 -32.29
CA LYS A 302 -15.26 4.17 -31.65
C LYS A 302 -15.19 4.82 -30.28
N THR A 303 -16.28 5.47 -29.88
CA THR A 303 -16.42 5.95 -28.49
C THR A 303 -16.58 4.79 -27.52
N VAL A 304 -16.34 5.01 -26.24
CA VAL A 304 -16.54 3.98 -25.21
C VAL A 304 -18.00 3.52 -25.13
N ASP A 305 -18.96 4.41 -25.36
CA ASP A 305 -20.39 4.08 -25.38
C ASP A 305 -20.72 3.14 -26.56
N GLN A 306 -20.21 3.43 -27.76
CA GLN A 306 -20.35 2.55 -28.94
C GLN A 306 -19.69 1.18 -28.68
N LEU A 307 -18.52 1.14 -28.07
CA LEU A 307 -17.86 -0.11 -27.70
C LEU A 307 -18.66 -0.91 -26.66
N TRP A 308 -19.31 -0.24 -25.72
CA TRP A 308 -20.18 -0.88 -24.75
C TRP A 308 -21.44 -1.47 -25.39
N GLU A 309 -22.06 -0.76 -26.34
CA GLU A 309 -23.17 -1.29 -27.14
C GLU A 309 -22.77 -2.52 -27.94
N ASP A 310 -21.61 -2.48 -28.60
CA ASP A 310 -21.08 -3.63 -29.32
C ASP A 310 -20.80 -4.82 -28.42
N TYR A 311 -20.26 -4.55 -27.21
CA TYR A 311 -20.08 -5.56 -26.18
C TYR A 311 -21.42 -6.17 -25.77
N GLY A 312 -22.46 -5.37 -25.53
CA GLY A 312 -23.79 -5.88 -25.18
C GLY A 312 -24.38 -6.84 -26.21
N LYS A 313 -24.11 -6.60 -27.50
CA LYS A 313 -24.56 -7.46 -28.62
C LYS A 313 -23.75 -8.75 -28.77
N ALA A 314 -22.56 -8.82 -28.19
CA ALA A 314 -21.59 -9.91 -28.39
C ALA A 314 -20.84 -10.28 -27.09
N ALA A 315 -21.47 -10.14 -25.94
CA ALA A 315 -20.85 -10.38 -24.63
C ALA A 315 -20.51 -11.87 -24.37
N ASP A 316 -21.10 -12.76 -25.14
CA ASP A 316 -20.81 -14.19 -25.18
C ASP A 316 -19.49 -14.53 -25.89
N LYS A 317 -18.99 -13.62 -26.75
CA LYS A 317 -17.75 -13.80 -27.51
C LYS A 317 -16.47 -13.58 -26.71
N VAL A 318 -16.54 -13.44 -25.38
CA VAL A 318 -15.37 -13.39 -24.53
C VAL A 318 -15.08 -14.77 -23.92
N THR A 319 -13.89 -15.28 -24.18
CA THR A 319 -13.40 -16.49 -23.51
C THR A 319 -12.68 -16.10 -22.23
N LEU A 320 -13.15 -16.60 -21.09
CA LEU A 320 -12.56 -16.33 -19.78
C LEU A 320 -11.86 -17.58 -19.25
N THR A 321 -10.58 -17.42 -18.92
CA THR A 321 -9.79 -18.45 -18.26
C THR A 321 -9.24 -17.88 -16.96
N TYR A 322 -9.47 -18.56 -15.84
CA TYR A 322 -9.05 -18.12 -14.54
C TYR A 322 -7.86 -18.92 -14.02
N SER A 323 -6.96 -18.22 -13.36
CA SER A 323 -5.83 -18.84 -12.68
C SER A 323 -6.28 -19.73 -11.53
N SER A 324 -5.56 -20.83 -11.34
CA SER A 324 -5.72 -21.74 -10.21
C SER A 324 -4.34 -22.15 -9.72
N LYS A 325 -4.11 -22.08 -8.41
CA LYS A 325 -2.93 -22.72 -7.83
C LYS A 325 -2.98 -24.23 -8.11
N LYS A 326 -1.87 -24.75 -8.59
CA LYS A 326 -1.63 -26.19 -8.68
C LYS A 326 -1.21 -26.75 -7.34
#